data_b4fe0229cd314b1dba02993f0e2bc2a4
#
_entry.id   b4fe0229cd314b1dba02993f0e2bc2a4
#
_cell.length_a   1.000
_cell.length_b   1.000
_cell.length_c   1.000
_cell.angle_alpha   90.00
_cell.angle_beta   90.00
_cell.angle_gamma   90.00
#
_symmetry.space_group_name_H-M   'P 1'
#
loop_
_entity.id
_entity.type
_entity.pdbx_description
1 polymer ?
#
loop_
_entity_poly.entity_id
_entity_poly.type
_entity_poly.pdbx_seq_one_letter_code
_entity_poly.pdbx_strand_id
1 'polypeptide(L)'
;MAVASGAYKKALEGGQQPKQVLVKIDRVTKKFDETVAVDDVSLEIRKGEIFALLGGSGSGKSTLLRMLAGFERPTEGRILLDGVDITDMPPYERPINMMFQSYALFPHMSVADNIAFGLKQDRMSKDEIEARVAEMLKLVHMTQYAKRKPHQLSGGQRQRVALARSLAKRPKLLLLDEPMGALDK
;
A
#
# COMPACT_ATOMS: atom_id res chain seq x y z
N MET A 1 -3.41 25.93 -30.53
CA MET A 1 -2.85 24.67 -29.99
C MET A 1 -3.93 23.88 -29.28
N ALA A 2 -4.65 23.04 -29.99
CA ALA A 2 -5.69 22.17 -29.43
C ALA A 2 -5.93 21.00 -30.38
N VAL A 3 -5.07 19.97 -30.39
CA VAL A 3 -5.24 18.75 -31.22
C VAL A 3 -4.76 17.48 -30.52
N ALA A 4 -4.63 17.42 -29.20
CA ALA A 4 -4.20 16.21 -28.51
C ALA A 4 -5.28 15.55 -27.62
N SER A 5 -6.50 16.10 -27.49
CA SER A 5 -7.48 15.60 -26.52
C SER A 5 -8.42 14.52 -27.05
N GLY A 6 -8.57 14.38 -28.39
CA GLY A 6 -9.56 13.46 -28.98
C GLY A 6 -9.10 12.00 -29.08
N ALA A 7 -7.82 11.77 -29.35
CA ALA A 7 -7.28 10.41 -29.53
C ALA A 7 -7.10 9.65 -28.20
N TYR A 8 -6.73 10.35 -27.14
CA TYR A 8 -6.60 9.75 -25.78
C TYR A 8 -7.96 9.36 -25.18
N LYS A 9 -9.02 10.16 -25.42
CA LYS A 9 -10.36 9.83 -24.97
C LYS A 9 -10.90 8.55 -25.62
N LYS A 10 -10.66 8.37 -26.92
CA LYS A 10 -11.15 7.21 -27.67
C LYS A 10 -10.43 5.89 -27.33
N ALA A 11 -9.18 5.94 -26.86
CA ALA A 11 -8.44 4.78 -26.37
C ALA A 11 -8.91 4.31 -24.97
N LEU A 12 -9.53 5.18 -24.18
CA LEU A 12 -10.10 4.86 -22.87
C LEU A 12 -11.55 4.36 -22.94
N GLU A 13 -12.26 4.57 -24.05
CA GLU A 13 -13.65 4.16 -24.25
C GLU A 13 -13.83 2.74 -24.83
N GLY A 14 -12.74 1.97 -25.02
CA GLY A 14 -12.79 0.56 -25.38
C GLY A 14 -13.41 -0.28 -24.28
N GLY A 15 -14.74 -0.48 -24.36
CA GLY A 15 -15.60 -1.52 -23.80
C GLY A 15 -15.23 -2.21 -22.49
N GLN A 16 -14.63 -1.53 -21.49
CA GLN A 16 -14.47 -2.11 -20.16
C GLN A 16 -15.74 -1.84 -19.35
N GLN A 17 -16.38 -2.91 -18.88
CA GLN A 17 -17.42 -2.81 -17.83
C GLN A 17 -16.92 -1.88 -16.72
N PRO A 18 -17.78 -1.04 -16.11
CA PRO A 18 -17.38 -0.14 -15.04
C PRO A 18 -16.71 -0.96 -13.94
N LYS A 19 -15.39 -0.74 -13.74
CA LYS A 19 -14.63 -1.46 -12.72
C LYS A 19 -15.28 -1.22 -11.36
N GLN A 20 -15.52 -2.31 -10.62
CA GLN A 20 -16.12 -2.26 -9.29
C GLN A 20 -15.30 -1.37 -8.35
N VAL A 21 -15.97 -0.53 -7.57
CA VAL A 21 -15.34 0.28 -6.52
C VAL A 21 -14.72 -0.65 -5.48
N LEU A 22 -13.43 -0.51 -5.25
CA LEU A 22 -12.70 -1.23 -4.21
C LEU A 22 -12.67 -0.46 -2.90
N VAL A 23 -12.29 0.82 -2.97
CA VAL A 23 -12.22 1.70 -1.80
C VAL A 23 -13.21 2.84 -2.00
N LYS A 24 -14.00 3.12 -0.98
CA LYS A 24 -14.82 4.32 -0.89
C LYS A 24 -14.51 5.04 0.41
N ILE A 25 -14.06 6.27 0.29
CA ILE A 25 -13.90 7.22 1.38
C ILE A 25 -15.10 8.16 1.29
N ASP A 26 -15.87 8.28 2.37
CA ASP A 26 -17.13 9.02 2.42
C ASP A 26 -17.04 10.08 3.52
N ARG A 27 -16.79 11.32 3.11
CA ARG A 27 -16.71 12.53 3.94
C ARG A 27 -15.80 12.38 5.16
N VAL A 28 -14.60 11.86 4.93
CA VAL A 28 -13.65 11.60 6.02
C VAL A 28 -12.95 12.88 6.44
N THR A 29 -13.04 13.18 7.73
CA THR A 29 -12.32 14.26 8.41
C THR A 29 -11.44 13.68 9.50
N LYS A 30 -10.21 14.20 9.64
CA LYS A 30 -9.31 13.89 10.76
C LYS A 30 -8.80 15.17 11.39
N LYS A 31 -9.08 15.29 12.68
CA LYS A 31 -8.58 16.35 13.54
C LYS A 31 -7.60 15.79 14.57
N PHE A 32 -6.52 16.50 14.80
CA PHE A 32 -5.60 16.30 15.91
C PHE A 32 -5.63 17.58 16.74
N ASP A 33 -6.25 17.53 17.90
CA ASP A 33 -6.55 18.69 18.72
C ASP A 33 -7.21 19.81 17.88
N GLU A 34 -6.57 20.96 17.78
CA GLU A 34 -7.07 22.11 16.98
C GLU A 34 -6.70 22.03 15.48
N THR A 35 -5.89 21.06 15.08
CA THR A 35 -5.40 20.96 13.69
C THR A 35 -6.24 20.00 12.86
N VAL A 36 -6.83 20.50 11.77
CA VAL A 36 -7.49 19.67 10.77
C VAL A 36 -6.46 19.15 9.79
N ALA A 37 -6.14 17.85 9.84
CA ALA A 37 -5.15 17.21 8.98
C ALA A 37 -5.76 16.70 7.67
N VAL A 38 -7.02 16.29 7.69
CA VAL A 38 -7.83 15.87 6.52
C VAL A 38 -9.22 16.45 6.73
N ASP A 39 -9.79 17.10 5.71
CA ASP A 39 -11.05 17.82 5.80
C ASP A 39 -12.03 17.36 4.70
N ASP A 40 -13.15 16.77 5.11
CA ASP A 40 -14.29 16.32 4.28
C ASP A 40 -13.91 15.65 2.95
N VAL A 41 -12.95 14.71 3.00
CA VAL A 41 -12.47 14.03 1.81
C VAL A 41 -13.42 12.91 1.41
N SER A 42 -13.87 12.96 0.15
CA SER A 42 -14.65 11.90 -0.49
C SER A 42 -13.98 11.47 -1.79
N LEU A 43 -13.70 10.17 -1.94
CA LEU A 43 -13.14 9.62 -3.18
C LEU A 43 -13.45 8.12 -3.32
N GLU A 44 -13.36 7.63 -4.56
CA GLU A 44 -13.52 6.23 -4.88
C GLU A 44 -12.30 5.73 -5.68
N ILE A 45 -11.80 4.54 -5.32
CA ILE A 45 -10.73 3.84 -6.03
C ILE A 45 -11.29 2.51 -6.51
N ARG A 46 -11.07 2.19 -7.78
CA ARG A 46 -11.61 0.99 -8.41
C ARG A 46 -10.64 -0.19 -8.37
N LYS A 47 -11.15 -1.41 -8.48
CA LYS A 47 -10.31 -2.62 -8.56
C LYS A 47 -9.31 -2.55 -9.72
N GLY A 48 -8.03 -2.83 -9.42
CA GLY A 48 -6.94 -2.80 -10.41
C GLY A 48 -6.57 -1.40 -10.88
N GLU A 49 -6.94 -0.35 -10.14
CA GLU A 49 -6.54 1.03 -10.39
C GLU A 49 -5.24 1.35 -9.65
N ILE A 50 -4.38 2.15 -10.28
CA ILE A 50 -3.25 2.82 -9.63
C ILE A 50 -3.71 4.26 -9.37
N PHE A 51 -3.80 4.62 -8.09
CA PHE A 51 -4.24 5.94 -7.64
C PHE A 51 -3.07 6.68 -6.99
N ALA A 52 -2.78 7.90 -7.43
CA ALA A 52 -1.70 8.72 -6.90
C ALA A 52 -2.26 9.93 -6.12
N LEU A 53 -1.81 10.07 -4.85
CA LEU A 53 -2.08 11.24 -4.03
C LEU A 53 -0.94 12.24 -4.22
N LEU A 54 -1.25 13.40 -4.79
CA LEU A 54 -0.30 14.49 -5.00
C LEU A 54 -0.58 15.64 -4.04
N GLY A 55 0.47 16.28 -3.57
CA GLY A 55 0.38 17.45 -2.68
C GLY A 55 1.68 17.72 -1.95
N GLY A 56 1.87 18.93 -1.45
CA GLY A 56 3.03 19.34 -0.67
C GLY A 56 3.17 18.62 0.67
N SER A 57 4.27 18.87 1.37
CA SER A 57 4.45 18.41 2.74
C SER A 57 3.34 18.96 3.65
N GLY A 58 2.82 18.16 4.56
CA GLY A 58 1.75 18.58 5.48
C GLY A 58 0.34 18.58 4.88
N SER A 59 0.12 18.16 3.62
CA SER A 59 -1.20 18.16 2.98
C SER A 59 -2.11 16.98 3.39
N GLY A 60 -1.79 16.23 4.43
CA GLY A 60 -2.62 15.15 4.96
C GLY A 60 -2.49 13.79 4.26
N LYS A 61 -1.62 13.63 3.24
CA LYS A 61 -1.46 12.36 2.50
C LYS A 61 -1.16 11.17 3.39
N SER A 62 -0.10 11.25 4.19
CA SER A 62 0.28 10.16 5.10
C SER A 62 -0.79 9.89 6.16
N THR A 63 -1.52 10.93 6.60
CA THR A 63 -2.66 10.77 7.51
C THR A 63 -3.79 9.98 6.85
N LEU A 64 -4.13 10.30 5.60
CA LEU A 64 -5.14 9.56 4.84
C LEU A 64 -4.72 8.11 4.61
N LEU A 65 -3.45 7.85 4.24
CA LEU A 65 -2.91 6.49 4.09
C LEU A 65 -2.96 5.71 5.42
N ARG A 66 -2.64 6.36 6.55
CA ARG A 66 -2.73 5.75 7.87
C ARG A 66 -4.17 5.41 8.27
N MET A 67 -5.14 6.27 7.91
CA MET A 67 -6.56 5.96 8.13
C MET A 67 -7.02 4.78 7.28
N LEU A 68 -6.61 4.69 6.02
CA LEU A 68 -6.86 3.52 5.16
C LEU A 68 -6.23 2.24 5.73
N ALA A 69 -5.00 2.33 6.25
CA ALA A 69 -4.31 1.20 6.86
C ALA A 69 -4.84 0.82 8.26
N GLY A 70 -5.64 1.69 8.91
CA GLY A 70 -6.19 1.47 10.25
C GLY A 70 -5.28 1.88 11.40
N PHE A 71 -4.17 2.57 11.13
CA PHE A 71 -3.30 3.14 12.17
C PHE A 71 -3.84 4.42 12.77
N GLU A 72 -4.76 5.08 12.08
CA GLU A 72 -5.49 6.25 12.55
C GLU A 72 -6.98 6.04 12.31
N ARG A 73 -7.83 6.55 13.21
CA ARG A 73 -9.27 6.58 13.02
C ARG A 73 -9.68 7.95 12.49
N PRO A 74 -10.59 8.05 11.53
CA PRO A 74 -11.20 9.31 11.18
C PRO A 74 -11.97 9.88 12.38
N THR A 75 -12.02 11.22 12.49
CA THR A 75 -12.87 11.91 13.46
C THR A 75 -14.34 11.89 13.00
N GLU A 76 -14.55 12.00 11.69
CA GLU A 76 -15.85 11.97 11.04
C GLU A 76 -15.76 11.22 9.72
N GLY A 77 -16.93 10.77 9.21
CA GLY A 77 -17.01 10.01 7.96
C GLY A 77 -16.69 8.52 8.13
N ARG A 78 -16.57 7.83 7.01
CA ARG A 78 -16.33 6.37 7.00
C ARG A 78 -15.51 5.92 5.81
N ILE A 79 -14.92 4.74 5.94
CA ILE A 79 -14.08 4.09 4.92
C ILE A 79 -14.64 2.71 4.65
N LEU A 80 -14.95 2.43 3.38
CA LEU A 80 -15.40 1.11 2.94
C LEU A 80 -14.34 0.47 2.03
N LEU A 81 -14.13 -0.83 2.21
CA LEU A 81 -13.29 -1.66 1.35
C LEU A 81 -14.13 -2.81 0.81
N ASP A 82 -14.29 -2.86 -0.52
CA ASP A 82 -15.08 -3.90 -1.20
C ASP A 82 -16.53 -3.97 -0.63
N GLY A 83 -17.10 -2.80 -0.28
CA GLY A 83 -18.43 -2.66 0.31
C GLY A 83 -18.51 -2.89 1.83
N VAL A 84 -17.44 -3.36 2.47
CA VAL A 84 -17.38 -3.58 3.91
C VAL A 84 -16.87 -2.32 4.61
N ASP A 85 -17.57 -1.84 5.64
CA ASP A 85 -17.09 -0.75 6.48
C ASP A 85 -15.91 -1.20 7.33
N ILE A 86 -14.76 -0.55 7.13
CA ILE A 86 -13.49 -0.83 7.82
C ILE A 86 -13.08 0.30 8.77
N THR A 87 -13.93 1.29 8.99
CA THR A 87 -13.60 2.51 9.73
C THR A 87 -12.99 2.20 11.11
N ASP A 88 -13.60 1.30 11.86
CA ASP A 88 -13.17 0.88 13.18
C ASP A 88 -12.35 -0.43 13.20
N MET A 89 -12.16 -1.06 12.05
CA MET A 89 -11.42 -2.32 11.94
C MET A 89 -9.93 -2.09 12.21
N PRO A 90 -9.30 -2.86 13.10
CA PRO A 90 -7.88 -2.71 13.42
C PRO A 90 -6.98 -3.10 12.22
N PRO A 91 -5.73 -2.59 12.15
CA PRO A 91 -4.84 -2.81 11.00
C PRO A 91 -4.61 -4.28 10.64
N TYR A 92 -4.50 -5.15 11.62
CA TYR A 92 -4.18 -6.57 11.42
C TYR A 92 -5.34 -7.39 10.83
N GLU A 93 -6.58 -6.88 10.89
CA GLU A 93 -7.77 -7.50 10.30
C GLU A 93 -8.07 -6.99 8.90
N ARG A 94 -7.46 -5.85 8.49
CA ARG A 94 -7.68 -5.27 7.16
C ARG A 94 -6.90 -6.05 6.10
N PRO A 95 -7.50 -6.41 4.96
CA PRO A 95 -6.76 -6.99 3.84
C PRO A 95 -6.00 -5.90 3.05
N ILE A 96 -5.29 -5.06 3.78
CA ILE A 96 -4.53 -3.89 3.31
C ILE A 96 -3.11 -4.01 3.84
N ASN A 97 -2.12 -3.79 3.00
CA ASN A 97 -0.74 -3.65 3.44
C ASN A 97 -0.22 -2.26 3.11
N MET A 98 0.65 -1.75 3.98
CA MET A 98 1.30 -0.47 3.82
C MET A 98 2.82 -0.62 3.77
N MET A 99 3.45 0.01 2.78
CA MET A 99 4.89 0.20 2.73
C MET A 99 5.20 1.60 3.24
N PHE A 100 5.90 1.67 4.36
CA PHE A 100 6.29 2.93 4.99
C PHE A 100 7.50 3.54 4.29
N GLN A 101 7.66 4.85 4.38
CA GLN A 101 8.79 5.62 3.86
C GLN A 101 10.15 5.07 4.36
N SER A 102 10.24 4.64 5.61
CA SER A 102 11.45 4.04 6.21
C SER A 102 11.66 2.57 5.86
N TYR A 103 10.80 1.98 5.01
CA TYR A 103 10.73 0.55 4.68
C TYR A 103 10.42 -0.38 5.87
N ALA A 104 10.65 0.02 7.11
CA ALA A 104 10.35 -0.68 8.37
C ALA A 104 10.72 -2.19 8.35
N LEU A 105 11.85 -2.57 7.74
CA LEU A 105 12.32 -3.94 7.74
C LEU A 105 12.78 -4.35 9.15
N PHE A 106 12.53 -5.61 9.52
CA PHE A 106 13.01 -6.18 10.77
C PHE A 106 14.52 -6.41 10.69
N PRO A 107 15.35 -5.64 11.43
CA PRO A 107 16.81 -5.62 11.23
C PRO A 107 17.51 -6.93 11.65
N HIS A 108 16.90 -7.69 12.55
CA HIS A 108 17.41 -8.97 13.04
C HIS A 108 17.05 -10.16 12.16
N MET A 109 16.10 -10.00 11.25
CA MET A 109 15.61 -11.04 10.33
C MET A 109 16.36 -11.00 9.00
N SER A 110 16.47 -12.17 8.33
CA SER A 110 16.92 -12.25 6.95
C SER A 110 15.90 -11.62 5.99
N VAL A 111 16.30 -11.43 4.72
CA VAL A 111 15.40 -11.00 3.64
C VAL A 111 14.23 -11.97 3.48
N ALA A 112 14.51 -13.29 3.46
CA ALA A 112 13.48 -14.31 3.35
C ALA A 112 12.53 -14.29 4.56
N ASP A 113 13.06 -14.15 5.79
CA ASP A 113 12.24 -14.08 6.99
C ASP A 113 11.39 -12.81 7.07
N ASN A 114 11.91 -11.67 6.59
CA ASN A 114 11.12 -10.45 6.47
C ASN A 114 9.88 -10.66 5.58
N ILE A 115 10.06 -11.33 4.42
CA ILE A 115 8.96 -11.62 3.50
C ILE A 115 8.00 -12.66 4.11
N ALA A 116 8.53 -13.69 4.79
CA ALA A 116 7.76 -14.76 5.41
C ALA A 116 6.96 -14.31 6.62
N PHE A 117 7.31 -13.19 7.27
CA PHE A 117 6.78 -12.80 8.56
C PHE A 117 5.25 -12.79 8.62
N GLY A 118 4.60 -12.08 7.70
CA GLY A 118 3.14 -11.99 7.65
C GLY A 118 2.47 -13.33 7.32
N LEU A 119 3.11 -14.15 6.47
CA LEU A 119 2.60 -15.48 6.10
C LEU A 119 2.59 -16.46 7.27
N LYS A 120 3.64 -16.37 8.13
CA LYS A 120 3.71 -17.16 9.39
C LYS A 120 2.57 -16.80 10.35
N GLN A 121 2.16 -15.52 10.40
CA GLN A 121 1.04 -15.07 11.23
C GLN A 121 -0.31 -15.60 10.73
N ASP A 122 -0.47 -15.79 9.42
CA ASP A 122 -1.69 -16.32 8.80
C ASP A 122 -1.78 -17.85 8.89
N ARG A 123 -0.88 -18.51 9.65
CA ARG A 123 -0.85 -19.96 9.87
C ARG A 123 -0.78 -20.80 8.59
N MET A 124 -0.18 -20.26 7.53
CA MET A 124 0.10 -21.00 6.31
C MET A 124 1.08 -22.16 6.57
N SER A 125 0.98 -23.24 5.80
CA SER A 125 1.93 -24.34 5.88
C SER A 125 3.35 -23.90 5.50
N LYS A 126 4.35 -24.67 5.96
CA LYS A 126 5.75 -24.37 5.66
C LYS A 126 6.01 -24.34 4.16
N ASP A 127 5.48 -25.31 3.42
CA ASP A 127 5.69 -25.44 1.97
C ASP A 127 5.06 -24.25 1.21
N GLU A 128 3.86 -23.83 1.61
CA GLU A 128 3.19 -22.64 1.04
C GLU A 128 4.00 -21.35 1.31
N ILE A 129 4.54 -21.20 2.53
CA ILE A 129 5.39 -20.05 2.90
C ILE A 129 6.65 -20.05 2.05
N GLU A 130 7.35 -21.20 1.94
CA GLU A 130 8.58 -21.31 1.16
C GLU A 130 8.34 -21.01 -0.32
N ALA A 131 7.29 -21.56 -0.91
CA ALA A 131 6.89 -21.29 -2.29
C ALA A 131 6.58 -19.78 -2.51
N ARG A 132 5.81 -19.18 -1.61
CA ARG A 132 5.44 -17.77 -1.71
C ARG A 132 6.62 -16.83 -1.53
N VAL A 133 7.53 -17.12 -0.60
CA VAL A 133 8.78 -16.37 -0.41
C VAL A 133 9.65 -16.44 -1.65
N ALA A 134 9.82 -17.63 -2.25
CA ALA A 134 10.58 -17.80 -3.48
C ALA A 134 9.98 -17.00 -4.65
N GLU A 135 8.66 -17.02 -4.80
CA GLU A 135 7.93 -16.21 -5.79
C GLU A 135 8.20 -14.72 -5.60
N MET A 136 8.10 -14.21 -4.38
CA MET A 136 8.31 -12.79 -4.09
C MET A 136 9.76 -12.38 -4.29
N LEU A 137 10.73 -13.19 -3.88
CA LEU A 137 12.14 -12.95 -4.12
C LEU A 137 12.47 -12.86 -5.61
N LYS A 138 11.88 -13.74 -6.42
CA LYS A 138 12.03 -13.73 -7.89
C LYS A 138 11.41 -12.47 -8.48
N LEU A 139 10.20 -12.10 -8.06
CA LEU A 139 9.48 -10.92 -8.54
C LEU A 139 10.31 -9.63 -8.40
N VAL A 140 11.01 -9.47 -7.28
CA VAL A 140 11.80 -8.27 -6.98
C VAL A 140 13.30 -8.42 -7.31
N HIS A 141 13.71 -9.52 -7.96
CA HIS A 141 15.11 -9.84 -8.30
C HIS A 141 16.04 -9.87 -7.08
N MET A 142 15.60 -10.48 -5.99
CA MET A 142 16.36 -10.55 -4.72
C MET A 142 16.71 -11.97 -4.27
N THR A 143 16.54 -12.99 -5.12
CA THR A 143 16.74 -14.41 -4.79
C THR A 143 18.14 -14.68 -4.19
N GLN A 144 19.19 -14.12 -4.78
CA GLN A 144 20.58 -14.29 -4.31
C GLN A 144 20.86 -13.63 -2.94
N TYR A 145 19.98 -12.75 -2.50
CA TYR A 145 20.10 -12.02 -1.23
C TYR A 145 19.21 -12.57 -0.11
N ALA A 146 18.51 -13.69 -0.34
CA ALA A 146 17.52 -14.26 0.58
C ALA A 146 18.01 -14.42 2.02
N LYS A 147 19.29 -14.79 2.21
CA LYS A 147 19.90 -15.00 3.52
C LYS A 147 20.53 -13.75 4.14
N ARG A 148 20.62 -12.63 3.41
CA ARG A 148 21.18 -11.37 3.92
C ARG A 148 20.24 -10.70 4.91
N LYS A 149 20.82 -9.88 5.80
CA LYS A 149 20.09 -9.01 6.70
C LYS A 149 19.98 -7.59 6.12
N PRO A 150 19.00 -6.76 6.55
CA PRO A 150 18.78 -5.42 6.00
C PRO A 150 19.98 -4.50 5.99
N HIS A 151 20.88 -4.57 6.99
CA HIS A 151 22.11 -3.76 7.04
C HIS A 151 23.13 -4.11 5.95
N GLN A 152 23.00 -5.28 5.30
CA GLN A 152 23.87 -5.75 4.22
C GLN A 152 23.33 -5.38 2.83
N LEU A 153 22.26 -4.56 2.77
CA LEU A 153 21.56 -4.20 1.55
C LEU A 153 21.69 -2.70 1.26
N SER A 154 21.73 -2.34 -0.02
CA SER A 154 21.58 -0.95 -0.45
C SER A 154 20.16 -0.42 -0.17
N GLY A 155 19.96 0.91 -0.24
CA GLY A 155 18.64 1.53 -0.08
C GLY A 155 17.60 0.93 -1.03
N GLY A 156 17.91 0.87 -2.32
CA GLY A 156 17.01 0.29 -3.33
C GLY A 156 16.76 -1.22 -3.14
N GLN A 157 17.75 -1.97 -2.59
CA GLN A 157 17.51 -3.37 -2.23
C GLN A 157 16.56 -3.49 -1.04
N ARG A 158 16.74 -2.67 0.00
CA ARG A 158 15.79 -2.63 1.13
C ARG A 158 14.37 -2.27 0.69
N GLN A 159 14.23 -1.31 -0.22
CA GLN A 159 12.94 -0.94 -0.81
C GLN A 159 12.27 -2.13 -1.51
N ARG A 160 13.01 -2.86 -2.34
CA ARG A 160 12.49 -4.05 -3.04
C ARG A 160 12.06 -5.15 -2.07
N VAL A 161 12.80 -5.38 -1.00
CA VAL A 161 12.42 -6.34 0.04
C VAL A 161 11.15 -5.90 0.77
N ALA A 162 11.00 -4.61 1.10
CA ALA A 162 9.79 -4.07 1.72
C ALA A 162 8.56 -4.22 0.80
N LEU A 163 8.73 -3.97 -0.49
CA LEU A 163 7.69 -4.20 -1.49
C LEU A 163 7.28 -5.68 -1.56
N ALA A 164 8.27 -6.60 -1.64
CA ALA A 164 8.02 -8.03 -1.64
C ALA A 164 7.26 -8.49 -0.39
N ARG A 165 7.65 -8.00 0.80
CA ARG A 165 6.96 -8.26 2.07
C ARG A 165 5.51 -7.77 2.04
N SER A 166 5.29 -6.57 1.52
CA SER A 166 3.95 -5.97 1.42
C SER A 166 3.03 -6.73 0.47
N LEU A 167 3.58 -7.34 -0.60
CA LEU A 167 2.83 -8.13 -1.58
C LEU A 167 2.63 -9.58 -1.16
N ALA A 168 3.41 -10.10 -0.20
CA ALA A 168 3.42 -11.51 0.16
C ALA A 168 2.04 -12.04 0.54
N LYS A 169 1.27 -11.30 1.33
CA LYS A 169 -0.08 -11.66 1.79
C LYS A 169 -1.19 -11.44 0.74
N ARG A 170 -0.85 -11.03 -0.50
CA ARG A 170 -1.84 -10.73 -1.56
C ARG A 170 -2.93 -9.75 -1.08
N PRO A 171 -2.57 -8.55 -0.61
CA PRO A 171 -3.55 -7.60 -0.11
C PRO A 171 -4.52 -7.17 -1.22
N LYS A 172 -5.76 -6.83 -0.84
CA LYS A 172 -6.72 -6.20 -1.77
C LYS A 172 -6.29 -4.77 -2.15
N LEU A 173 -5.61 -4.08 -1.23
CA LEU A 173 -5.09 -2.73 -1.41
C LEU A 173 -3.65 -2.65 -0.90
N LEU A 174 -2.74 -2.12 -1.73
CA LEU A 174 -1.38 -1.81 -1.34
C LEU A 174 -1.23 -0.29 -1.24
N LEU A 175 -0.82 0.19 -0.08
CA LEU A 175 -0.53 1.60 0.20
C LEU A 175 0.97 1.84 0.17
N LEU A 176 1.40 2.86 -0.56
CA LEU A 176 2.80 3.25 -0.67
C LEU A 176 2.96 4.70 -0.17
N ASP A 177 3.67 4.89 0.95
CA ASP A 177 3.95 6.20 1.51
C ASP A 177 5.33 6.68 1.04
N GLU A 178 5.37 7.65 0.14
CA GLU A 178 6.57 8.21 -0.50
C GLU A 178 7.57 7.15 -0.99
N PRO A 179 7.15 6.22 -1.87
CA PRO A 179 7.98 5.08 -2.25
C PRO A 179 9.27 5.46 -2.97
N MET A 180 9.35 6.67 -3.55
CA MET A 180 10.49 7.15 -4.34
C MET A 180 11.47 8.01 -3.52
N GLY A 181 11.19 8.31 -2.27
CA GLY A 181 11.99 9.24 -1.45
C GLY A 181 13.46 8.86 -1.22
N ALA A 182 13.88 7.63 -1.53
CA ALA A 182 15.27 7.21 -1.47
C ALA A 182 16.04 7.38 -2.81
N LEU A 183 15.37 7.77 -3.89
CA LEU A 183 15.97 7.93 -5.22
C LEU A 183 16.40 9.37 -5.50
N ASP A 184 15.97 10.34 -4.69
CA ASP A 184 16.27 11.78 -4.83
C ASP A 184 17.49 12.22 -4.00
N LYS A 185 18.55 11.42 -3.96
CA LYS A 185 19.84 11.83 -3.36
C LYS A 185 20.98 11.52 -4.29
#